data_9be1e953ea2389062e14c365a7eb5ade
#
_entry.id   9be1e953ea2389062e14c365a7eb5ade
#
_cell.length_a   1.000
_cell.length_b   1.000
_cell.length_c   1.000
_cell.angle_alpha   90.00
_cell.angle_beta   90.00
_cell.angle_gamma   90.00
#
_symmetry.space_group_name_H-M   'P 1'
#
loop_
_entity.id
_entity.type
_entity.pdbx_description
1 polymer ?
#
loop_
_entity_poly.entity_id
_entity_poly.type
_entity_poly.pdbx_seq_one_letter_code
_entity_poly.pdbx_strand_id
1 'polypeptide(L)'
;MRPMPAKIFREDLFKHTSTQHLLNCLVIFLAICAILYFGRDIIIPIIFAVLLSFLLAPCVRALQKLSLPKSFAIVFVVFVAFAVLMGIAAIMATTLTNLAGELPRYESNLRQKAQSLKLATSGGTTVERAANVLQDLRTELQQTDKSATPQITSTKPIAVELHQTSFGPLDPIISVVGVLIHPITQLGIVILMVVLFLFNKEDLRSRLIRLAGTSDLSRTTEAIDEAGVRLGKLFMAQIFVNGTTGVLVGITLAIIGIPGAILWGVLTFVLRFVPYIGSMMAAILPVIIAAAIGDGWNLAFVTAGILITIEVIVGQFVEPLLFGKMTGLSPVAIVASAAFWTALWGPIGLILATPLTIGLLVVGRNIESLGFLEVLLGSESALTPDHALYQRLLASDAIEAAELADAHVKEKRLGEFIVGVAIPSLLLANNDHTRGVLSPERQSTLVHSFSEMLDDLMPDNEKDIDQSVLTVLISPPGVLNFAATLAFSALLKLKAMPHMMLAQDAIAPGKFPHIDVTKTKWVYLCYLIAPSEAKHNYVLRRLAGHLAGAQILGVAWSKADSGMDLQTPQSVLSLIAAHTPAAGEQISGDALVPA
;
A
#
# COMPACT_ATOMS: atom_id res chain seq x y z
N MET A 1 21.12 25.25 52.78
CA MET A 1 20.42 25.28 51.48
C MET A 1 21.09 24.24 50.58
N ARG A 2 20.44 23.09 50.32
CA ARG A 2 20.94 22.08 49.37
C ARG A 2 20.44 22.44 47.97
N PRO A 3 21.28 22.44 46.92
CA PRO A 3 20.80 22.70 45.57
C PRO A 3 19.94 21.51 45.09
N MET A 4 18.74 21.79 44.61
CA MET A 4 17.88 20.82 43.97
C MET A 4 18.54 20.29 42.67
N PRO A 5 18.40 19.02 42.35
CA PRO A 5 19.03 18.45 41.16
C PRO A 5 18.37 18.95 39.89
N ALA A 6 19.16 19.56 39.01
CA ALA A 6 18.78 20.15 37.73
C ALA A 6 18.14 19.15 36.72
N LYS A 7 18.04 17.86 37.05
CA LYS A 7 17.45 16.83 36.20
C LYS A 7 15.91 16.89 36.10
N ILE A 8 15.23 17.28 37.18
CA ILE A 8 13.76 17.27 37.23
C ILE A 8 13.17 18.40 36.36
N PHE A 9 13.88 19.54 36.28
CA PHE A 9 13.39 20.69 35.48
C PHE A 9 13.51 20.49 33.97
N ARG A 10 14.35 19.57 33.51
CA ARG A 10 14.57 19.31 32.08
C ARG A 10 13.56 18.32 31.48
N GLU A 11 13.11 17.33 32.28
CA GLU A 11 12.12 16.34 31.82
C GLU A 11 10.71 16.93 31.69
N ASP A 12 10.33 17.87 32.57
CA ASP A 12 9.01 18.51 32.50
C ASP A 12 8.89 19.52 31.35
N LEU A 13 9.98 20.22 30.99
CA LEU A 13 10.00 21.13 29.83
C LEU A 13 9.87 20.36 28.50
N PHE A 14 10.51 19.19 28.36
CA PHE A 14 10.43 18.38 27.16
C PHE A 14 9.04 17.69 27.01
N LYS A 15 8.39 17.31 28.10
CA LYS A 15 7.01 16.78 28.08
C LYS A 15 5.99 17.83 27.66
N HIS A 16 6.10 19.06 28.16
CA HIS A 16 5.17 20.14 27.83
C HIS A 16 5.29 20.60 26.36
N THR A 17 6.50 20.69 25.82
CA THR A 17 6.71 21.07 24.41
C THR A 17 6.17 20.00 23.46
N SER A 18 6.34 18.72 23.76
CA SER A 18 5.81 17.63 22.94
C SER A 18 4.28 17.60 22.92
N THR A 19 3.63 17.84 24.05
CA THR A 19 2.15 17.85 24.17
C THR A 19 1.54 19.06 23.45
N GLN A 20 2.16 20.23 23.52
CA GLN A 20 1.70 21.41 22.79
C GLN A 20 1.84 21.26 21.28
N HIS A 21 2.94 20.68 20.79
CA HIS A 21 3.08 20.36 19.37
C HIS A 21 2.02 19.40 18.88
N LEU A 22 1.72 18.35 19.65
CA LEU A 22 0.66 17.39 19.33
C LEU A 22 -0.72 18.05 19.27
N LEU A 23 -1.06 18.91 20.25
CA LEU A 23 -2.31 19.68 20.27
C LEU A 23 -2.41 20.61 19.06
N ASN A 24 -1.34 21.32 18.73
CA ASN A 24 -1.33 22.22 17.57
C ASN A 24 -1.53 21.45 16.26
N CYS A 25 -0.86 20.31 16.07
CA CYS A 25 -1.07 19.44 14.90
C CYS A 25 -2.52 18.94 14.82
N LEU A 26 -3.10 18.52 15.95
CA LEU A 26 -4.49 18.07 15.99
C LEU A 26 -5.47 19.19 15.63
N VAL A 27 -5.27 20.40 16.18
CA VAL A 27 -6.11 21.57 15.88
C VAL A 27 -6.00 21.94 14.39
N ILE A 28 -4.80 21.96 13.82
CA ILE A 28 -4.59 22.22 12.40
C ILE A 28 -5.29 21.15 11.53
N PHE A 29 -5.15 19.88 11.89
CA PHE A 29 -5.82 18.79 11.19
C PHE A 29 -7.34 18.93 11.24
N LEU A 30 -7.92 19.19 12.41
CA LEU A 30 -9.35 19.42 12.56
C LEU A 30 -9.83 20.66 11.79
N ALA A 31 -9.05 21.73 11.77
CA ALA A 31 -9.37 22.93 10.98
C ALA A 31 -9.37 22.63 9.48
N ILE A 32 -8.41 21.86 8.98
CA ILE A 32 -8.37 21.42 7.58
C ILE A 32 -9.60 20.55 7.26
N CYS A 33 -9.93 19.58 8.11
CA CYS A 33 -11.13 18.74 7.94
C CYS A 33 -12.41 19.58 7.93
N ALA A 34 -12.52 20.59 8.82
CA ALA A 34 -13.67 21.50 8.85
C ALA A 34 -13.78 22.32 7.55
N ILE A 35 -12.66 22.88 7.07
CA ILE A 35 -12.63 23.62 5.80
C ILE A 35 -13.03 22.72 4.63
N LEU A 36 -12.53 21.47 4.57
CA LEU A 36 -12.87 20.50 3.54
C LEU A 36 -14.37 20.10 3.60
N TYR A 37 -14.91 19.95 4.80
CA TYR A 37 -16.30 19.56 5.00
C TYR A 37 -17.29 20.69 4.67
N PHE A 38 -17.08 21.88 5.23
CA PHE A 38 -17.97 23.03 4.98
C PHE A 38 -17.78 23.64 3.59
N GLY A 39 -16.56 23.59 3.06
CA GLY A 39 -16.24 24.08 1.71
C GLY A 39 -16.51 23.09 0.57
N ARG A 40 -17.10 21.95 0.83
CA ARG A 40 -17.25 20.84 -0.15
C ARG A 40 -17.90 21.27 -1.45
N ASP A 41 -18.89 22.14 -1.40
CA ASP A 41 -19.64 22.61 -2.59
C ASP A 41 -18.78 23.43 -3.55
N ILE A 42 -17.69 24.02 -3.08
CA ILE A 42 -16.68 24.76 -3.87
C ILE A 42 -15.48 23.87 -4.18
N ILE A 43 -14.99 23.14 -3.18
CA ILE A 43 -13.76 22.37 -3.27
C ILE A 43 -13.91 21.15 -4.20
N ILE A 44 -15.03 20.45 -4.12
CA ILE A 44 -15.29 19.26 -4.95
C ILE A 44 -15.22 19.58 -6.45
N PRO A 45 -15.95 20.59 -6.99
CA PRO A 45 -15.83 20.99 -8.39
C PRO A 45 -14.41 21.35 -8.83
N ILE A 46 -13.66 22.04 -7.96
CA ILE A 46 -12.26 22.43 -8.25
C ILE A 46 -11.39 21.18 -8.37
N ILE A 47 -11.50 20.25 -7.43
CA ILE A 47 -10.71 19.01 -7.44
C ILE A 47 -11.08 18.15 -8.65
N PHE A 48 -12.37 18.01 -8.96
CA PHE A 48 -12.81 17.33 -10.19
C PHE A 48 -12.20 17.98 -11.42
N ALA A 49 -12.21 19.30 -11.48
CA ALA A 49 -11.65 20.01 -12.61
C ALA A 49 -10.12 19.82 -12.73
N VAL A 50 -9.40 19.79 -11.63
CA VAL A 50 -7.96 19.50 -11.61
C VAL A 50 -7.71 18.08 -12.11
N LEU A 51 -8.38 17.08 -11.55
CA LEU A 51 -8.22 15.69 -11.92
C LEU A 51 -8.59 15.45 -13.39
N LEU A 52 -9.72 16.02 -13.84
CA LEU A 52 -10.16 15.92 -15.22
C LEU A 52 -9.19 16.65 -16.18
N SER A 53 -8.58 17.76 -15.75
CA SER A 53 -7.56 18.43 -16.55
C SER A 53 -6.30 17.57 -16.74
N PHE A 54 -5.87 16.83 -15.72
CA PHE A 54 -4.78 15.87 -15.86
C PHE A 54 -5.14 14.72 -16.79
N LEU A 55 -6.38 14.25 -16.73
CA LEU A 55 -6.89 13.19 -17.60
C LEU A 55 -6.96 13.63 -19.07
N LEU A 56 -7.48 14.84 -19.34
CA LEU A 56 -7.66 15.36 -20.69
C LEU A 56 -6.36 15.91 -21.31
N ALA A 57 -5.36 16.24 -20.49
CA ALA A 57 -4.09 16.80 -20.97
C ALA A 57 -3.38 15.95 -22.05
N PRO A 58 -3.30 14.60 -21.95
CA PRO A 58 -2.71 13.79 -23.03
C PRO A 58 -3.54 13.84 -24.32
N CYS A 59 -4.89 13.89 -24.23
CA CYS A 59 -5.77 14.01 -25.39
C CYS A 59 -5.55 15.35 -26.11
N VAL A 60 -5.46 16.45 -25.35
CA VAL A 60 -5.13 17.78 -25.88
C VAL A 60 -3.79 17.78 -26.57
N ARG A 61 -2.75 17.18 -25.95
CA ARG A 61 -1.42 17.05 -26.55
C ARG A 61 -1.42 16.21 -27.84
N ALA A 62 -2.21 15.14 -27.88
CA ALA A 62 -2.37 14.33 -29.09
C ALA A 62 -2.98 15.13 -30.25
N LEU A 63 -3.99 15.97 -29.95
CA LEU A 63 -4.64 16.83 -30.94
C LEU A 63 -3.70 17.95 -31.44
N GLN A 64 -2.87 18.51 -30.54
CA GLN A 64 -1.86 19.50 -30.90
C GLN A 64 -0.78 18.94 -31.81
N LYS A 65 -0.43 17.65 -31.71
CA LYS A 65 0.47 16.98 -32.64
C LYS A 65 -0.08 16.90 -34.07
N LEU A 66 -1.39 17.04 -34.24
CA LEU A 66 -2.08 17.14 -35.55
C LEU A 66 -2.15 18.60 -36.06
N SER A 67 -1.26 19.48 -35.54
CA SER A 67 -1.14 20.89 -35.96
C SER A 67 -2.35 21.77 -35.63
N LEU A 68 -3.20 21.35 -34.69
CA LEU A 68 -4.34 22.17 -34.24
C LEU A 68 -3.90 23.22 -33.20
N PRO A 69 -4.43 24.45 -33.26
CA PRO A 69 -4.10 25.48 -32.26
C PRO A 69 -4.53 25.05 -30.87
N LYS A 70 -3.73 25.41 -29.85
CA LYS A 70 -3.93 25.04 -28.43
C LYS A 70 -5.36 25.31 -27.96
N SER A 71 -5.88 26.49 -28.27
CA SER A 71 -7.23 26.90 -27.84
C SER A 71 -8.32 26.01 -28.42
N PHE A 72 -8.25 25.70 -29.71
CA PHE A 72 -9.23 24.82 -30.36
C PHE A 72 -9.13 23.39 -29.82
N ALA A 73 -7.91 22.86 -29.66
CA ALA A 73 -7.71 21.52 -29.12
C ALA A 73 -8.30 21.35 -27.71
N ILE A 74 -8.13 22.38 -26.83
CA ILE A 74 -8.68 22.34 -25.47
C ILE A 74 -10.20 22.33 -25.51
N VAL A 75 -10.82 23.29 -26.21
CA VAL A 75 -12.28 23.42 -26.27
C VAL A 75 -12.91 22.16 -26.89
N PHE A 76 -12.33 21.67 -27.97
CA PHE A 76 -12.81 20.47 -28.65
C PHE A 76 -12.76 19.23 -27.75
N VAL A 77 -11.62 18.97 -27.08
CA VAL A 77 -11.46 17.80 -26.20
C VAL A 77 -12.42 17.88 -25.02
N VAL A 78 -12.57 19.05 -24.41
CA VAL A 78 -13.52 19.26 -23.32
C VAL A 78 -14.95 19.04 -23.79
N PHE A 79 -15.32 19.63 -24.95
CA PHE A 79 -16.64 19.45 -25.53
C PHE A 79 -16.94 17.97 -25.80
N VAL A 80 -16.03 17.24 -26.45
CA VAL A 80 -16.21 15.81 -26.73
C VAL A 80 -16.34 15.00 -25.45
N ALA A 81 -15.49 15.26 -24.44
CA ALA A 81 -15.52 14.55 -23.17
C ALA A 81 -16.88 14.73 -22.46
N PHE A 82 -17.38 15.96 -22.40
CA PHE A 82 -18.69 16.23 -21.80
C PHE A 82 -19.87 15.76 -22.65
N ALA A 83 -19.78 15.81 -23.99
CA ALA A 83 -20.77 15.22 -24.86
C ALA A 83 -20.92 13.70 -24.66
N VAL A 84 -19.79 13.00 -24.49
CA VAL A 84 -19.75 11.56 -24.15
C VAL A 84 -20.40 11.31 -22.79
N LEU A 85 -20.03 12.10 -21.76
CA LEU A 85 -20.63 11.97 -20.43
C LEU A 85 -22.13 12.20 -20.44
N MET A 86 -22.60 13.22 -21.15
CA MET A 86 -24.01 13.51 -21.29
C MET A 86 -24.77 12.43 -22.09
N GLY A 87 -24.13 11.87 -23.12
CA GLY A 87 -24.68 10.74 -23.87
C GLY A 87 -24.84 9.49 -22.99
N ILE A 88 -23.82 9.18 -22.19
CA ILE A 88 -23.88 8.07 -21.21
C ILE A 88 -25.01 8.33 -20.19
N ALA A 89 -25.09 9.53 -19.62
CA ALA A 89 -26.13 9.89 -18.66
C ALA A 89 -27.54 9.77 -19.25
N ALA A 90 -27.74 10.19 -20.49
CA ALA A 90 -29.02 10.06 -21.19
C ALA A 90 -29.40 8.58 -21.40
N ILE A 91 -28.47 7.74 -21.84
CA ILE A 91 -28.69 6.29 -22.00
C ILE A 91 -29.00 5.66 -20.63
N MET A 92 -28.29 6.02 -19.58
CA MET A 92 -28.57 5.52 -18.22
C MET A 92 -29.98 5.93 -17.76
N ALA A 93 -30.34 7.18 -17.93
CA ALA A 93 -31.65 7.69 -17.52
C ALA A 93 -32.80 6.94 -18.23
N THR A 94 -32.73 6.76 -19.56
CA THR A 94 -33.73 6.01 -20.32
C THR A 94 -33.80 4.54 -19.91
N THR A 95 -32.66 3.90 -19.71
CA THR A 95 -32.62 2.49 -19.30
C THR A 95 -33.16 2.30 -17.88
N LEU A 96 -32.86 3.24 -16.98
CA LEU A 96 -33.32 3.21 -15.58
C LEU A 96 -34.86 3.40 -15.53
N THR A 97 -35.41 4.32 -16.32
CA THR A 97 -36.88 4.51 -16.40
C THR A 97 -37.60 3.28 -16.93
N ASN A 98 -37.04 2.62 -17.94
CA ASN A 98 -37.59 1.37 -18.47
C ASN A 98 -37.56 0.25 -17.43
N LEU A 99 -36.42 0.10 -16.73
CA LEU A 99 -36.26 -0.90 -15.67
C LEU A 99 -37.20 -0.65 -14.49
N ALA A 100 -37.40 0.63 -14.11
CA ALA A 100 -38.32 1.01 -13.04
C ALA A 100 -39.79 0.63 -13.39
N GLY A 101 -40.16 0.70 -14.65
CA GLY A 101 -41.50 0.26 -15.13
C GLY A 101 -41.73 -1.25 -14.97
N GLU A 102 -40.66 -2.06 -15.01
CA GLU A 102 -40.73 -3.53 -14.87
C GLU A 102 -40.54 -4.01 -13.42
N LEU A 103 -40.16 -3.13 -12.50
CA LEU A 103 -39.87 -3.46 -11.09
C LEU A 103 -41.01 -4.23 -10.39
N PRO A 104 -42.29 -3.90 -10.53
CA PRO A 104 -43.39 -4.63 -9.88
C PRO A 104 -43.45 -6.09 -10.31
N ARG A 105 -43.10 -6.38 -11.57
CA ARG A 105 -43.04 -7.74 -12.11
C ARG A 105 -41.86 -8.53 -11.51
N TYR A 106 -40.72 -7.89 -11.35
CA TYR A 106 -39.55 -8.51 -10.74
C TYR A 106 -39.75 -8.81 -9.24
N GLU A 107 -40.43 -7.91 -8.53
CA GLU A 107 -40.78 -8.09 -7.13
C GLU A 107 -41.68 -9.32 -6.92
N SER A 108 -42.71 -9.49 -7.74
CA SER A 108 -43.61 -10.64 -7.63
C SER A 108 -42.91 -11.97 -7.88
N ASN A 109 -42.03 -12.04 -8.88
CA ASN A 109 -41.25 -13.23 -9.20
C ASN A 109 -40.24 -13.57 -8.08
N LEU A 110 -39.55 -12.58 -7.52
CA LEU A 110 -38.63 -12.78 -6.41
C LEU A 110 -39.33 -13.26 -5.13
N ARG A 111 -40.50 -12.69 -4.83
CA ARG A 111 -41.34 -13.13 -3.68
C ARG A 111 -41.76 -14.60 -3.84
N GLN A 112 -42.22 -15.00 -5.01
CA GLN A 112 -42.64 -16.37 -5.30
C GLN A 112 -41.46 -17.35 -5.16
N LYS A 113 -40.25 -16.99 -5.64
CA LYS A 113 -39.04 -17.79 -5.48
C LYS A 113 -38.56 -17.85 -4.03
N ALA A 114 -38.63 -16.76 -3.30
CA ALA A 114 -38.28 -16.73 -1.88
C ALA A 114 -39.20 -17.64 -1.05
N GLN A 115 -40.51 -17.67 -1.38
CA GLN A 115 -41.47 -18.57 -0.76
C GLN A 115 -41.17 -20.04 -1.08
N SER A 116 -40.85 -20.36 -2.35
CA SER A 116 -40.48 -21.73 -2.75
C SER A 116 -39.20 -22.22 -2.06
N LEU A 117 -38.21 -21.34 -1.86
CA LEU A 117 -36.99 -21.66 -1.10
C LEU A 117 -37.31 -21.91 0.37
N LYS A 118 -38.16 -21.09 0.99
CA LYS A 118 -38.58 -21.22 2.38
C LYS A 118 -39.33 -22.53 2.61
N LEU A 119 -40.15 -22.95 1.65
CA LEU A 119 -40.83 -24.23 1.65
C LEU A 119 -39.87 -25.43 1.47
N ALA A 120 -38.82 -25.27 0.65
CA ALA A 120 -37.82 -26.31 0.41
C ALA A 120 -36.82 -26.48 1.59
N THR A 121 -36.54 -25.36 2.31
CA THR A 121 -35.58 -25.37 3.45
C THR A 121 -36.27 -25.68 4.78
N SER A 122 -37.56 -25.34 4.90
CA SER A 122 -38.38 -25.76 6.05
C SER A 122 -38.75 -27.22 5.81
N GLY A 123 -37.99 -28.14 6.36
CA GLY A 123 -38.35 -29.57 6.46
C GLY A 123 -39.63 -29.79 7.27
N GLY A 124 -40.62 -28.96 7.08
CA GLY A 124 -41.92 -29.03 7.72
C GLY A 124 -42.68 -30.27 7.25
N THR A 125 -43.16 -31.05 8.21
CA THR A 125 -44.02 -32.20 7.99
C THR A 125 -45.20 -31.82 7.08
N THR A 126 -45.69 -32.78 6.31
CA THR A 126 -46.87 -32.62 5.43
C THR A 126 -48.06 -31.99 6.12
N VAL A 127 -48.14 -32.07 7.43
CA VAL A 127 -49.16 -31.46 8.31
C VAL A 127 -49.01 -29.93 8.38
N GLU A 128 -47.80 -29.39 8.47
CA GLU A 128 -47.57 -27.93 8.49
C GLU A 128 -47.87 -27.28 7.13
N ARG A 129 -47.59 -27.98 6.02
CA ARG A 129 -47.97 -27.51 4.67
C ARG A 129 -49.49 -27.49 4.51
N ALA A 130 -50.19 -28.50 5.01
CA ALA A 130 -51.66 -28.54 4.99
C ALA A 130 -52.25 -27.45 5.88
N ALA A 131 -51.65 -27.16 7.04
CA ALA A 131 -52.09 -26.09 7.94
C ALA A 131 -51.94 -24.69 7.31
N ASN A 132 -50.81 -24.44 6.60
CA ASN A 132 -50.59 -23.16 5.90
C ASN A 132 -51.55 -22.96 4.72
N VAL A 133 -51.80 -24.03 3.93
CA VAL A 133 -52.80 -23.99 2.83
C VAL A 133 -54.21 -23.76 3.36
N LEU A 134 -54.57 -24.37 4.49
CA LEU A 134 -55.87 -24.13 5.17
C LEU A 134 -55.97 -22.73 5.73
N GLN A 135 -54.90 -22.13 6.20
CA GLN A 135 -54.87 -20.77 6.69
C GLN A 135 -54.98 -19.75 5.58
N ASP A 136 -54.35 -19.97 4.43
CA ASP A 136 -54.48 -19.15 3.24
C ASP A 136 -55.88 -19.22 2.65
N LEU A 137 -56.46 -20.42 2.52
CA LEU A 137 -57.85 -20.60 2.12
C LEU A 137 -58.83 -19.94 3.09
N ARG A 138 -58.59 -20.00 4.39
CA ARG A 138 -59.40 -19.34 5.39
C ARG A 138 -59.34 -17.81 5.28
N THR A 139 -58.17 -17.27 4.95
CA THR A 139 -57.97 -15.83 4.75
C THR A 139 -58.66 -15.35 3.47
N GLU A 140 -58.63 -16.17 2.42
CA GLU A 140 -59.28 -15.89 1.13
C GLU A 140 -60.80 -16.00 1.23
N LEU A 141 -61.32 -16.98 1.95
CA LEU A 141 -62.75 -17.11 2.26
C LEU A 141 -63.28 -15.98 3.18
N GLN A 142 -62.47 -15.49 4.11
CA GLN A 142 -62.82 -14.33 4.96
C GLN A 142 -62.79 -13.00 4.18
N GLN A 143 -62.05 -12.91 3.10
CA GLN A 143 -62.10 -11.74 2.23
C GLN A 143 -63.32 -11.72 1.31
N THR A 144 -63.89 -12.88 0.97
CA THR A 144 -65.09 -13.00 0.15
C THR A 144 -66.38 -12.68 0.95
N ASP A 145 -66.39 -12.90 2.26
CA ASP A 145 -67.55 -12.64 3.13
C ASP A 145 -67.68 -11.18 3.65
N LYS A 146 -66.76 -10.29 3.28
CA LYS A 146 -66.81 -8.87 3.69
C LYS A 146 -67.52 -7.95 2.68
N SER A 147 -68.30 -8.50 1.73
CA SER A 147 -69.04 -7.71 0.77
C SER A 147 -70.48 -7.40 1.12
N ALA A 148 -70.92 -7.64 2.34
CA ALA A 148 -72.29 -7.26 2.73
C ALA A 148 -72.38 -6.98 4.25
N THR A 149 -72.07 -5.77 4.73
CA THR A 149 -72.82 -5.05 5.76
C THR A 149 -72.12 -3.70 6.08
N PRO A 150 -72.85 -2.58 6.10
CA PRO A 150 -72.29 -1.28 6.48
C PRO A 150 -72.29 -1.16 7.97
N GLN A 151 -71.14 -1.18 8.63
CA GLN A 151 -71.02 -0.77 10.03
C GLN A 151 -70.08 0.44 10.19
N ILE A 152 -70.67 1.39 10.85
CA ILE A 152 -70.28 2.72 11.23
C ILE A 152 -69.10 2.67 12.22
N THR A 153 -68.22 3.65 12.09
CA THR A 153 -67.30 4.20 13.09
C THR A 153 -66.16 3.34 13.67
N SER A 154 -65.00 3.49 13.09
CA SER A 154 -63.77 3.72 13.83
C SER A 154 -62.91 4.71 13.04
N THR A 155 -62.66 5.84 13.65
CA THR A 155 -61.81 6.93 13.17
C THR A 155 -60.40 6.43 12.91
N LYS A 156 -60.09 6.10 11.66
CA LYS A 156 -58.72 6.08 11.17
C LYS A 156 -58.21 7.51 11.16
N PRO A 157 -57.00 7.77 11.64
CA PRO A 157 -56.37 9.06 11.35
C PRO A 157 -56.32 9.26 9.86
N ILE A 158 -57.00 10.29 9.38
CA ILE A 158 -56.94 10.76 8.01
C ILE A 158 -55.51 11.22 7.82
N ALA A 159 -54.77 10.49 6.97
CA ALA A 159 -53.52 11.04 6.44
C ALA A 159 -53.94 12.31 5.68
N VAL A 160 -53.68 13.45 6.27
CA VAL A 160 -53.77 14.73 5.58
C VAL A 160 -52.65 14.74 4.55
N GLU A 161 -52.92 14.28 3.34
CA GLU A 161 -52.13 14.68 2.21
C GLU A 161 -52.29 16.19 2.10
N LEU A 162 -51.24 16.91 2.52
CA LEU A 162 -51.06 18.30 2.15
C LEU A 162 -50.99 18.34 0.61
N HIS A 163 -52.14 18.47 -0.02
CA HIS A 163 -52.18 18.91 -1.41
C HIS A 163 -51.55 20.30 -1.41
N GLN A 164 -50.27 20.35 -1.75
CA GLN A 164 -49.69 21.60 -2.20
C GLN A 164 -50.56 22.03 -3.40
N THR A 165 -51.31 23.08 -3.19
CA THR A 165 -52.09 23.73 -4.25
C THR A 165 -51.12 24.06 -5.40
N SER A 166 -51.18 23.26 -6.46
CA SER A 166 -50.42 23.52 -7.67
C SER A 166 -50.95 24.80 -8.29
N PHE A 167 -50.14 25.82 -8.30
CA PHE A 167 -50.45 27.10 -8.93
C PHE A 167 -50.09 27.07 -10.43
N GLY A 168 -50.85 26.31 -11.22
CA GLY A 168 -50.82 26.44 -12.66
C GLY A 168 -50.08 25.34 -13.46
N PRO A 169 -50.22 25.32 -14.79
CA PRO A 169 -49.66 24.30 -15.67
C PRO A 169 -48.13 24.31 -15.76
N LEU A 170 -47.45 25.26 -15.12
CA LEU A 170 -45.99 25.40 -15.10
C LEU A 170 -45.30 24.77 -13.88
N ASP A 171 -46.05 24.37 -12.82
CA ASP A 171 -45.48 23.81 -11.61
C ASP A 171 -44.65 22.51 -11.80
N PRO A 172 -45.07 21.56 -12.67
CA PRO A 172 -44.23 20.40 -12.97
C PRO A 172 -42.93 20.80 -13.65
N ILE A 173 -42.96 21.85 -14.47
CA ILE A 173 -41.75 22.36 -15.15
C ILE A 173 -40.83 23.05 -14.14
N ILE A 174 -41.37 23.86 -13.24
CA ILE A 174 -40.60 24.57 -12.21
C ILE A 174 -39.96 23.60 -11.22
N SER A 175 -40.68 22.56 -10.82
CA SER A 175 -40.14 21.53 -9.92
C SER A 175 -39.00 20.73 -10.58
N VAL A 176 -39.16 20.32 -11.85
CA VAL A 176 -38.11 19.64 -12.61
C VAL A 176 -36.91 20.55 -12.86
N VAL A 177 -37.16 21.80 -13.24
CA VAL A 177 -36.12 22.81 -13.45
C VAL A 177 -35.36 23.09 -12.14
N GLY A 178 -36.08 23.19 -11.01
CA GLY A 178 -35.45 23.38 -9.69
C GLY A 178 -34.49 22.25 -9.29
N VAL A 179 -34.89 21.01 -9.56
CA VAL A 179 -34.05 19.83 -9.29
C VAL A 179 -32.82 19.79 -10.21
N LEU A 180 -32.94 20.25 -11.46
CA LEU A 180 -31.87 20.21 -12.47
C LEU A 180 -30.91 21.41 -12.41
N ILE A 181 -31.33 22.56 -11.91
CA ILE A 181 -30.51 23.76 -11.86
C ILE A 181 -29.21 23.52 -11.10
N HIS A 182 -29.26 22.87 -9.93
CA HIS A 182 -28.08 22.64 -9.12
C HIS A 182 -27.02 21.74 -9.79
N PRO A 183 -27.33 20.56 -10.31
CA PRO A 183 -26.39 19.75 -11.08
C PRO A 183 -25.83 20.44 -12.34
N ILE A 184 -26.70 21.17 -13.09
CA ILE A 184 -26.26 21.89 -14.30
C ILE A 184 -25.27 23.01 -13.94
N THR A 185 -25.55 23.77 -12.88
CA THR A 185 -24.63 24.81 -12.39
C THR A 185 -23.30 24.24 -11.96
N GLN A 186 -23.28 23.16 -11.20
CA GLN A 186 -22.08 22.44 -10.78
C GLN A 186 -21.28 21.96 -12.00
N LEU A 187 -21.94 21.37 -12.97
CA LEU A 187 -21.31 20.89 -14.20
C LEU A 187 -20.70 22.06 -14.99
N GLY A 188 -21.43 23.18 -15.11
CA GLY A 188 -20.93 24.41 -15.75
C GLY A 188 -19.68 24.96 -15.09
N ILE A 189 -19.62 24.97 -13.76
CA ILE A 189 -18.44 25.37 -12.99
C ILE A 189 -17.27 24.43 -13.27
N VAL A 190 -17.50 23.11 -13.25
CA VAL A 190 -16.46 22.11 -13.54
C VAL A 190 -15.91 22.29 -14.96
N ILE A 191 -16.78 22.46 -15.97
CA ILE A 191 -16.37 22.69 -17.37
C ILE A 191 -15.49 23.94 -17.46
N LEU A 192 -15.97 25.06 -16.90
CA LEU A 192 -15.23 26.32 -16.91
C LEU A 192 -13.85 26.15 -16.25
N MET A 193 -13.79 25.52 -15.07
CA MET A 193 -12.53 25.29 -14.35
C MET A 193 -11.58 24.36 -15.11
N VAL A 194 -12.08 23.29 -15.75
CA VAL A 194 -11.26 22.40 -16.59
C VAL A 194 -10.61 23.19 -17.73
N VAL A 195 -11.42 24.00 -18.42
CA VAL A 195 -10.93 24.84 -19.51
C VAL A 195 -9.86 25.80 -19.01
N LEU A 196 -10.12 26.52 -17.90
CA LEU A 196 -9.16 27.46 -17.30
C LEU A 196 -7.86 26.76 -16.87
N PHE A 197 -7.95 25.58 -16.24
CA PHE A 197 -6.76 24.82 -15.82
C PHE A 197 -5.93 24.33 -17.00
N LEU A 198 -6.58 23.87 -18.09
CA LEU A 198 -5.86 23.45 -19.29
C LEU A 198 -5.21 24.63 -20.03
N PHE A 199 -5.86 25.78 -20.05
CA PHE A 199 -5.28 27.01 -20.64
C PHE A 199 -4.09 27.54 -19.84
N ASN A 200 -4.23 27.61 -18.51
CA ASN A 200 -3.29 28.26 -17.61
C ASN A 200 -2.38 27.27 -16.85
N LYS A 201 -2.22 26.06 -17.39
CA LYS A 201 -1.47 24.98 -16.72
C LYS A 201 -0.07 25.41 -16.27
N GLU A 202 0.65 26.13 -17.11
CA GLU A 202 2.04 26.57 -16.85
C GLU A 202 2.10 27.68 -15.77
N ASP A 203 1.15 28.63 -15.81
CA ASP A 203 1.07 29.69 -14.80
C ASP A 203 0.70 29.13 -13.43
N LEU A 204 -0.29 28.23 -13.38
CA LEU A 204 -0.67 27.55 -12.13
C LEU A 204 0.48 26.73 -11.55
N ARG A 205 1.21 26.00 -12.40
CA ARG A 205 2.41 25.26 -12.00
C ARG A 205 3.45 26.19 -11.38
N SER A 206 3.75 27.31 -12.04
CA SER A 206 4.73 28.30 -11.57
C SER A 206 4.32 28.93 -10.23
N ARG A 207 3.02 29.18 -10.04
CA ARG A 207 2.47 29.68 -8.77
C ARG A 207 2.57 28.65 -7.65
N LEU A 208 2.26 27.37 -7.92
CA LEU A 208 2.37 26.29 -6.95
C LEU A 208 3.83 26.10 -6.50
N ILE A 209 4.78 26.11 -7.43
CA ILE A 209 6.21 26.03 -7.13
C ILE A 209 6.62 27.21 -6.22
N ARG A 210 6.16 28.42 -6.51
CA ARG A 210 6.48 29.60 -5.70
C ARG A 210 5.87 29.53 -4.30
N LEU A 211 4.67 28.98 -4.15
CA LEU A 211 3.99 28.79 -2.85
C LEU A 211 4.64 27.71 -1.98
N ALA A 212 5.17 26.66 -2.61
CA ALA A 212 5.84 25.57 -1.89
C ALA A 212 7.21 25.97 -1.30
N GLY A 213 7.74 27.14 -1.65
CA GLY A 213 8.98 27.68 -1.11
C GLY A 213 10.13 27.69 -2.11
N THR A 214 11.01 28.67 -1.96
CA THR A 214 12.15 28.90 -2.87
C THR A 214 13.43 28.17 -2.45
N SER A 215 13.43 27.49 -1.31
CA SER A 215 14.62 26.86 -0.75
C SER A 215 15.10 25.66 -1.56
N ASP A 216 14.20 24.97 -2.28
CA ASP A 216 14.56 23.83 -3.13
C ASP A 216 13.67 23.75 -4.38
N LEU A 217 13.88 24.72 -5.29
CA LEU A 217 13.07 24.89 -6.51
C LEU A 217 13.11 23.64 -7.41
N SER A 218 14.26 22.95 -7.43
CA SER A 218 14.47 21.76 -8.28
C SER A 218 13.60 20.60 -7.80
N ARG A 219 13.66 20.26 -6.52
CA ARG A 219 12.86 19.18 -5.92
C ARG A 219 11.37 19.45 -6.02
N THR A 220 10.93 20.67 -5.71
CA THR A 220 9.50 21.03 -5.79
C THR A 220 8.98 20.95 -7.22
N THR A 221 9.79 21.37 -8.21
CA THR A 221 9.43 21.28 -9.63
C THR A 221 9.29 19.83 -10.09
N GLU A 222 10.27 19.02 -9.75
CA GLU A 222 10.30 17.59 -10.07
C GLU A 222 9.10 16.86 -9.43
N ALA A 223 8.79 17.16 -8.16
CA ALA A 223 7.65 16.64 -7.44
C ALA A 223 6.31 16.92 -8.13
N ILE A 224 6.07 18.16 -8.53
CA ILE A 224 4.82 18.56 -9.18
C ILE A 224 4.70 17.89 -10.55
N ASP A 225 5.79 17.79 -11.30
CA ASP A 225 5.80 17.13 -12.60
C ASP A 225 5.60 15.62 -12.47
N GLU A 226 6.28 14.98 -11.52
CA GLU A 226 6.12 13.56 -11.23
C GLU A 226 4.69 13.25 -10.79
N ALA A 227 4.11 14.05 -9.87
CA ALA A 227 2.72 13.92 -9.45
C ALA A 227 1.75 13.98 -10.63
N GLY A 228 1.92 14.99 -11.48
CA GLY A 228 1.07 15.17 -12.66
C GLY A 228 1.16 14.02 -13.65
N VAL A 229 2.36 13.49 -13.88
CA VAL A 229 2.58 12.35 -14.79
C VAL A 229 2.05 11.05 -14.18
N ARG A 230 2.31 10.78 -12.90
CA ARG A 230 1.83 9.57 -12.20
C ARG A 230 0.31 9.55 -12.12
N LEU A 231 -0.32 10.63 -11.67
CA LEU A 231 -1.77 10.75 -11.61
C LEU A 231 -2.41 10.57 -13.00
N GLY A 232 -1.86 11.24 -14.03
CA GLY A 232 -2.37 11.12 -15.39
C GLY A 232 -2.28 9.70 -15.95
N LYS A 233 -1.15 9.01 -15.74
CA LYS A 233 -0.98 7.59 -16.15
C LYS A 233 -1.95 6.67 -15.42
N LEU A 234 -2.09 6.84 -14.11
CA LEU A 234 -2.98 6.03 -13.28
C LEU A 234 -4.45 6.20 -13.69
N PHE A 235 -4.91 7.44 -13.87
CA PHE A 235 -6.27 7.70 -14.34
C PHE A 235 -6.53 7.11 -15.72
N MET A 236 -5.59 7.26 -16.64
CA MET A 236 -5.74 6.71 -17.98
C MET A 236 -5.81 5.18 -17.95
N ALA A 237 -4.95 4.53 -17.15
CA ALA A 237 -4.98 3.09 -16.95
C ALA A 237 -6.29 2.65 -16.29
N GLN A 238 -6.78 3.37 -15.28
CA GLN A 238 -8.04 3.06 -14.59
C GLN A 238 -9.25 3.21 -15.52
N ILE A 239 -9.31 4.27 -16.33
CA ILE A 239 -10.36 4.43 -17.35
C ILE A 239 -10.30 3.30 -18.36
N PHE A 240 -9.11 2.92 -18.82
CA PHE A 240 -8.96 1.84 -19.79
C PHE A 240 -9.43 0.49 -19.21
N VAL A 241 -8.97 0.11 -18.02
CA VAL A 241 -9.37 -1.15 -17.36
C VAL A 241 -10.85 -1.15 -17.05
N ASN A 242 -11.35 -0.10 -16.38
CA ASN A 242 -12.75 -0.03 -16.00
C ASN A 242 -13.67 0.05 -17.25
N GLY A 243 -13.27 0.79 -18.28
CA GLY A 243 -13.99 0.90 -19.55
C GLY A 243 -14.06 -0.42 -20.28
N THR A 244 -12.93 -1.11 -20.43
CA THR A 244 -12.89 -2.42 -21.07
C THR A 244 -13.73 -3.45 -20.30
N THR A 245 -13.63 -3.45 -18.97
CA THR A 245 -14.41 -4.34 -18.11
C THR A 245 -15.90 -4.03 -18.20
N GLY A 246 -16.28 -2.74 -18.17
CA GLY A 246 -17.66 -2.33 -18.31
C GLY A 246 -18.29 -2.72 -19.66
N VAL A 247 -17.53 -2.57 -20.75
CA VAL A 247 -17.95 -3.02 -22.08
C VAL A 247 -18.08 -4.55 -22.12
N LEU A 248 -17.11 -5.28 -21.58
CA LEU A 248 -17.14 -6.74 -21.51
C LEU A 248 -18.35 -7.25 -20.72
N VAL A 249 -18.61 -6.69 -19.54
CA VAL A 249 -19.79 -7.00 -18.72
C VAL A 249 -21.08 -6.66 -19.48
N GLY A 250 -21.16 -5.49 -20.09
CA GLY A 250 -22.34 -5.08 -20.88
C GLY A 250 -22.63 -6.04 -22.03
N ILE A 251 -21.63 -6.40 -22.83
CA ILE A 251 -21.78 -7.37 -23.94
C ILE A 251 -22.19 -8.74 -23.40
N THR A 252 -21.55 -9.22 -22.33
CA THR A 252 -21.85 -10.52 -21.74
C THR A 252 -23.31 -10.59 -21.24
N LEU A 253 -23.75 -9.57 -20.51
CA LEU A 253 -25.13 -9.50 -20.03
C LEU A 253 -26.17 -9.36 -21.16
N ALA A 254 -25.81 -8.68 -22.25
CA ALA A 254 -26.65 -8.61 -23.45
C ALA A 254 -26.80 -9.98 -24.12
N ILE A 255 -25.72 -10.77 -24.24
CA ILE A 255 -25.74 -12.12 -24.79
C ILE A 255 -26.58 -13.06 -23.93
N ILE A 256 -26.49 -12.94 -22.60
CA ILE A 256 -27.29 -13.74 -21.64
C ILE A 256 -28.78 -13.35 -21.68
N GLY A 257 -29.12 -12.15 -22.18
CA GLY A 257 -30.48 -11.65 -22.25
C GLY A 257 -30.95 -10.89 -21.01
N ILE A 258 -30.01 -10.36 -20.20
CA ILE A 258 -30.32 -9.51 -19.04
C ILE A 258 -30.75 -8.12 -19.51
N PRO A 259 -31.96 -7.62 -19.15
CA PRO A 259 -32.41 -6.29 -19.54
C PRO A 259 -31.54 -5.20 -18.93
N GLY A 260 -31.36 -4.13 -19.65
CA GLY A 260 -30.50 -3.02 -19.20
C GLY A 260 -29.00 -3.34 -19.24
N ALA A 261 -28.54 -4.26 -20.08
CA ALA A 261 -27.15 -4.68 -20.18
C ALA A 261 -26.16 -3.49 -20.32
N ILE A 262 -26.54 -2.44 -21.08
CA ILE A 262 -25.74 -1.21 -21.20
C ILE A 262 -25.65 -0.48 -19.86
N LEU A 263 -26.76 -0.38 -19.12
CA LEU A 263 -26.79 0.24 -17.79
C LEU A 263 -25.80 -0.46 -16.84
N TRP A 264 -25.85 -1.80 -16.81
CA TRP A 264 -24.97 -2.60 -15.95
C TRP A 264 -23.51 -2.49 -16.35
N GLY A 265 -23.20 -2.43 -17.65
CA GLY A 265 -21.85 -2.18 -18.14
C GLY A 265 -21.32 -0.80 -17.72
N VAL A 266 -22.12 0.25 -17.89
CA VAL A 266 -21.75 1.61 -17.45
C VAL A 266 -21.67 1.71 -15.93
N LEU A 267 -22.58 1.07 -15.22
CA LEU A 267 -22.54 1.05 -13.76
C LEU A 267 -21.28 0.33 -13.25
N THR A 268 -20.90 -0.77 -13.90
CA THR A 268 -19.62 -1.47 -13.62
C THR A 268 -18.43 -0.53 -13.84
N PHE A 269 -18.37 0.20 -14.96
CA PHE A 269 -17.36 1.20 -15.24
C PHE A 269 -17.22 2.23 -14.11
N VAL A 270 -18.35 2.80 -13.65
CA VAL A 270 -18.36 3.85 -12.63
C VAL A 270 -18.06 3.29 -11.24
N LEU A 271 -18.70 2.18 -10.85
CA LEU A 271 -18.52 1.61 -9.52
C LEU A 271 -17.08 1.10 -9.29
N ARG A 272 -16.40 0.59 -10.31
CA ARG A 272 -15.00 0.14 -10.20
C ARG A 272 -13.99 1.25 -9.85
N PHE A 273 -14.37 2.51 -9.87
CA PHE A 273 -13.55 3.56 -9.26
C PHE A 273 -13.47 3.45 -7.73
N VAL A 274 -14.40 2.72 -7.12
CA VAL A 274 -14.40 2.43 -5.68
C VAL A 274 -13.70 1.10 -5.44
N PRO A 275 -12.52 1.08 -4.81
CA PRO A 275 -11.77 -0.15 -4.59
C PRO A 275 -12.58 -1.18 -3.77
N TYR A 276 -12.50 -2.45 -4.15
CA TYR A 276 -13.12 -3.62 -3.52
C TYR A 276 -14.65 -3.60 -3.49
N ILE A 277 -15.29 -2.52 -3.03
CA ILE A 277 -16.74 -2.41 -2.87
C ILE A 277 -17.42 -2.27 -4.23
N GLY A 278 -16.82 -1.51 -5.13
CA GLY A 278 -17.43 -1.15 -6.41
C GLY A 278 -17.66 -2.36 -7.31
N SER A 279 -16.69 -3.21 -7.46
CA SER A 279 -16.80 -4.44 -8.26
C SER A 279 -17.85 -5.40 -7.70
N MET A 280 -17.89 -5.55 -6.37
CA MET A 280 -18.88 -6.39 -5.71
C MET A 280 -20.32 -5.86 -5.94
N MET A 281 -20.55 -4.56 -5.76
CA MET A 281 -21.85 -3.94 -6.01
C MET A 281 -22.26 -4.05 -7.50
N ALA A 282 -21.29 -3.86 -8.41
CA ALA A 282 -21.53 -3.99 -9.85
C ALA A 282 -21.97 -5.40 -10.27
N ALA A 283 -21.49 -6.44 -9.57
CA ALA A 283 -21.86 -7.82 -9.85
C ALA A 283 -23.20 -8.22 -9.20
N ILE A 284 -23.48 -7.78 -7.98
CA ILE A 284 -24.68 -8.19 -7.22
C ILE A 284 -25.96 -7.75 -7.91
N LEU A 285 -26.04 -6.52 -8.41
CA LEU A 285 -27.26 -5.98 -8.97
C LEU A 285 -27.74 -6.74 -10.22
N PRO A 286 -26.89 -7.01 -11.25
CA PRO A 286 -27.30 -7.83 -12.40
C PRO A 286 -27.71 -9.26 -12.01
N VAL A 287 -27.07 -9.86 -10.99
CA VAL A 287 -27.42 -11.19 -10.51
C VAL A 287 -28.81 -11.21 -9.87
N ILE A 288 -29.17 -10.19 -9.11
CA ILE A 288 -30.52 -10.03 -8.55
C ILE A 288 -31.56 -9.93 -9.67
N ILE A 289 -31.29 -9.15 -10.71
CA ILE A 289 -32.18 -9.03 -11.87
C ILE A 289 -32.26 -10.37 -12.64
N ALA A 290 -31.16 -11.07 -12.83
CA ALA A 290 -31.14 -12.39 -13.42
C ALA A 290 -32.01 -13.40 -12.63
N ALA A 291 -31.95 -13.32 -11.30
CA ALA A 291 -32.81 -14.11 -10.42
C ALA A 291 -34.29 -13.72 -10.55
N ALA A 292 -34.57 -12.46 -10.79
CA ALA A 292 -35.97 -11.97 -10.94
C ALA A 292 -36.61 -12.38 -12.25
N ILE A 293 -35.84 -12.48 -13.35
CA ILE A 293 -36.34 -12.70 -14.70
C ILE A 293 -36.46 -14.19 -15.04
N GLY A 294 -35.45 -15.00 -14.68
CA GLY A 294 -35.39 -16.41 -15.05
C GLY A 294 -36.53 -17.25 -14.43
N ASP A 295 -37.01 -18.27 -15.10
CA ASP A 295 -38.01 -19.20 -14.54
C ASP A 295 -37.47 -20.04 -13.34
N GLY A 296 -36.13 -20.14 -13.21
CA GLY A 296 -35.44 -20.82 -12.13
C GLY A 296 -34.23 -20.01 -11.62
N TRP A 297 -33.36 -20.64 -10.86
CA TRP A 297 -32.12 -20.05 -10.34
C TRP A 297 -30.95 -20.13 -11.32
N ASN A 298 -31.11 -20.93 -12.40
CA ASN A 298 -30.02 -21.21 -13.35
C ASN A 298 -29.45 -19.93 -13.97
N LEU A 299 -30.31 -19.01 -14.40
CA LEU A 299 -29.88 -17.75 -15.01
C LEU A 299 -29.06 -16.90 -14.01
N ALA A 300 -29.46 -16.87 -12.75
CA ALA A 300 -28.72 -16.17 -11.69
C ALA A 300 -27.34 -16.80 -11.45
N PHE A 301 -27.26 -18.14 -11.37
CA PHE A 301 -25.99 -18.83 -11.18
C PHE A 301 -25.03 -18.66 -12.37
N VAL A 302 -25.54 -18.75 -13.59
CA VAL A 302 -24.76 -18.52 -14.82
C VAL A 302 -24.23 -17.08 -14.83
N THR A 303 -25.11 -16.10 -14.57
CA THR A 303 -24.72 -14.67 -14.51
C THR A 303 -23.67 -14.44 -13.42
N ALA A 304 -23.89 -14.95 -12.22
CA ALA A 304 -22.93 -14.85 -11.11
C ALA A 304 -21.58 -15.49 -11.46
N GLY A 305 -21.59 -16.72 -12.00
CA GLY A 305 -20.37 -17.44 -12.38
C GLY A 305 -19.55 -16.68 -13.41
N ILE A 306 -20.19 -16.12 -14.43
CA ILE A 306 -19.50 -15.36 -15.48
C ILE A 306 -18.95 -14.04 -14.92
N LEU A 307 -19.74 -13.28 -14.15
CA LEU A 307 -19.30 -12.01 -13.56
C LEU A 307 -18.15 -12.22 -12.58
N ILE A 308 -18.20 -13.26 -11.73
CA ILE A 308 -17.10 -13.64 -10.85
C ILE A 308 -15.85 -14.00 -11.67
N THR A 309 -16.00 -14.76 -12.75
CA THR A 309 -14.88 -15.12 -13.62
C THR A 309 -14.23 -13.88 -14.24
N ILE A 310 -15.03 -12.96 -14.78
CA ILE A 310 -14.52 -11.69 -15.31
C ILE A 310 -13.77 -10.92 -14.22
N GLU A 311 -14.34 -10.82 -13.02
CA GLU A 311 -13.75 -10.07 -11.91
C GLU A 311 -12.43 -10.69 -11.44
N VAL A 312 -12.36 -12.01 -11.33
CA VAL A 312 -11.12 -12.73 -10.97
C VAL A 312 -10.05 -12.51 -12.05
N ILE A 313 -10.40 -12.60 -13.33
CA ILE A 313 -9.43 -12.37 -14.41
C ILE A 313 -8.93 -10.93 -14.38
N VAL A 314 -9.82 -9.96 -14.25
CA VAL A 314 -9.43 -8.54 -14.25
C VAL A 314 -8.66 -8.20 -12.98
N GLY A 315 -9.16 -8.57 -11.80
CA GLY A 315 -8.57 -8.18 -10.51
C GLY A 315 -7.25 -8.90 -10.19
N GLN A 316 -7.10 -10.18 -10.59
CA GLN A 316 -5.90 -10.96 -10.27
C GLN A 316 -4.82 -10.92 -11.35
N PHE A 317 -5.17 -10.65 -12.61
CA PHE A 317 -4.21 -10.66 -13.72
C PHE A 317 -4.06 -9.28 -14.37
N VAL A 318 -5.17 -8.64 -14.78
CA VAL A 318 -5.11 -7.41 -15.56
C VAL A 318 -4.68 -6.22 -14.70
N GLU A 319 -5.28 -6.06 -13.52
CA GLU A 319 -4.95 -4.95 -12.61
C GLU A 319 -3.50 -5.01 -12.12
N PRO A 320 -2.96 -6.12 -11.61
CA PRO A 320 -1.56 -6.18 -11.21
C PRO A 320 -0.58 -5.92 -12.36
N LEU A 321 -0.92 -6.38 -13.57
CA LEU A 321 -0.09 -6.22 -14.76
C LEU A 321 -0.03 -4.77 -15.24
N LEU A 322 -1.14 -4.03 -15.13
CA LEU A 322 -1.24 -2.64 -15.59
C LEU A 322 -0.92 -1.61 -14.50
N PHE A 323 -1.36 -1.87 -13.27
CA PHE A 323 -1.13 -0.94 -12.16
C PHE A 323 0.18 -1.25 -11.40
N GLY A 324 0.57 -2.53 -11.27
CA GLY A 324 1.78 -2.95 -10.58
C GLY A 324 2.00 -2.21 -9.25
N LYS A 325 3.22 -1.70 -9.06
CA LYS A 325 3.56 -0.85 -7.89
C LYS A 325 3.20 0.64 -8.09
N MET A 326 2.32 0.99 -9.06
CA MET A 326 2.11 2.39 -9.47
C MET A 326 1.40 3.24 -8.42
N THR A 327 0.53 2.66 -7.60
CA THR A 327 -0.21 3.45 -6.60
C THR A 327 0.68 3.86 -5.43
N GLY A 328 1.61 3.00 -5.02
CA GLY A 328 2.47 3.21 -3.86
C GLY A 328 1.72 3.31 -2.53
N LEU A 329 0.42 2.97 -2.49
CA LEU A 329 -0.41 2.97 -1.28
C LEU A 329 -0.49 1.59 -0.66
N SER A 330 -0.47 1.52 0.68
CA SER A 330 -0.74 0.27 1.39
C SER A 330 -2.23 -0.11 1.31
N PRO A 331 -2.60 -1.41 1.37
CA PRO A 331 -4.01 -1.83 1.39
C PRO A 331 -4.81 -1.19 2.53
N VAL A 332 -4.19 -1.06 3.70
CA VAL A 332 -4.81 -0.39 4.87
C VAL A 332 -5.06 1.08 4.58
N ALA A 333 -4.10 1.78 3.94
CA ALA A 333 -4.26 3.18 3.56
C ALA A 333 -5.39 3.38 2.54
N ILE A 334 -5.59 2.45 1.59
CA ILE A 334 -6.67 2.51 0.62
C ILE A 334 -8.04 2.45 1.33
N VAL A 335 -8.22 1.51 2.26
CA VAL A 335 -9.49 1.37 3.02
C VAL A 335 -9.71 2.57 3.95
N ALA A 336 -8.68 2.97 4.68
CA ALA A 336 -8.75 4.12 5.59
C ALA A 336 -9.06 5.42 4.84
N SER A 337 -8.42 5.65 3.68
CA SER A 337 -8.69 6.82 2.85
C SER A 337 -10.09 6.80 2.25
N ALA A 338 -10.58 5.63 1.82
CA ALA A 338 -11.96 5.48 1.35
C ALA A 338 -12.97 5.87 2.44
N ALA A 339 -12.77 5.39 3.67
CA ALA A 339 -13.60 5.77 4.81
C ALA A 339 -13.51 7.27 5.14
N PHE A 340 -12.29 7.83 5.18
CA PHE A 340 -12.05 9.25 5.48
C PHE A 340 -12.71 10.18 4.46
N TRP A 341 -12.48 9.97 3.17
CA TRP A 341 -13.03 10.82 2.12
C TRP A 341 -14.56 10.65 1.97
N THR A 342 -15.08 9.44 2.25
CA THR A 342 -16.53 9.20 2.30
C THR A 342 -17.18 9.95 3.44
N ALA A 343 -16.56 10.00 4.61
CA ALA A 343 -17.07 10.75 5.75
C ALA A 343 -17.09 12.27 5.48
N LEU A 344 -16.11 12.79 4.73
CA LEU A 344 -16.04 14.21 4.37
C LEU A 344 -17.02 14.60 3.25
N TRP A 345 -17.10 13.83 2.17
CA TRP A 345 -17.77 14.22 0.92
C TRP A 345 -18.79 13.19 0.40
N GLY A 346 -19.13 12.20 1.22
CA GLY A 346 -20.11 11.16 0.84
C GLY A 346 -19.62 10.29 -0.33
N PRO A 347 -20.54 9.84 -1.21
CA PRO A 347 -20.21 8.96 -2.34
C PRO A 347 -19.18 9.56 -3.31
N ILE A 348 -19.18 10.89 -3.46
CA ILE A 348 -18.20 11.59 -4.30
C ILE A 348 -16.80 11.45 -3.71
N GLY A 349 -16.67 11.59 -2.38
CA GLY A 349 -15.41 11.37 -1.67
C GLY A 349 -14.88 9.95 -1.85
N LEU A 350 -15.77 8.96 -1.85
CA LEU A 350 -15.41 7.56 -2.07
C LEU A 350 -14.79 7.33 -3.47
N ILE A 351 -15.38 7.92 -4.50
CA ILE A 351 -14.86 7.83 -5.88
C ILE A 351 -13.50 8.53 -6.00
N LEU A 352 -13.34 9.66 -5.31
CA LEU A 352 -12.11 10.47 -5.34
C LEU A 352 -11.04 10.00 -4.35
N ALA A 353 -11.33 9.06 -3.46
CA ALA A 353 -10.45 8.66 -2.37
C ALA A 353 -9.04 8.27 -2.85
N THR A 354 -8.96 7.36 -3.82
CA THR A 354 -7.67 6.88 -4.35
C THR A 354 -6.84 8.00 -4.98
N PRO A 355 -7.35 8.80 -5.93
CA PRO A 355 -6.57 9.86 -6.55
C PRO A 355 -6.13 10.96 -5.56
N LEU A 356 -6.99 11.32 -4.62
CA LEU A 356 -6.65 12.32 -3.61
C LEU A 356 -5.56 11.82 -2.68
N THR A 357 -5.64 10.57 -2.25
CA THR A 357 -4.65 9.97 -1.35
C THR A 357 -3.30 9.78 -2.03
N ILE A 358 -3.29 9.42 -3.32
CA ILE A 358 -2.04 9.40 -4.10
C ILE A 358 -1.45 10.80 -4.22
N GLY A 359 -2.28 11.80 -4.44
CA GLY A 359 -1.83 13.20 -4.42
C GLY A 359 -1.19 13.58 -3.08
N LEU A 360 -1.82 13.21 -1.95
CA LEU A 360 -1.26 13.42 -0.61
C LEU A 360 0.05 12.66 -0.39
N LEU A 361 0.14 11.42 -0.85
CA LEU A 361 1.35 10.61 -0.77
C LEU A 361 2.52 11.26 -1.52
N VAL A 362 2.27 11.74 -2.75
CA VAL A 362 3.29 12.41 -3.56
C VAL A 362 3.75 13.72 -2.90
N VAL A 363 2.83 14.49 -2.34
CA VAL A 363 3.16 15.70 -1.57
C VAL A 363 3.98 15.34 -0.34
N GLY A 364 3.61 14.27 0.39
CA GLY A 364 4.34 13.78 1.55
C GLY A 364 5.78 13.38 1.25
N ARG A 365 6.03 12.74 0.11
CA ARG A 365 7.38 12.33 -0.33
C ARG A 365 8.32 13.49 -0.62
N ASN A 366 7.77 14.61 -1.06
CA ASN A 366 8.56 15.74 -1.55
C ASN A 366 8.67 16.91 -0.58
N ILE A 367 7.87 16.93 0.49
CA ILE A 367 7.88 17.98 1.51
C ILE A 367 8.28 17.34 2.85
N GLU A 368 9.47 17.67 3.36
CA GLU A 368 10.03 17.08 4.60
C GLU A 368 9.07 17.15 5.79
N SER A 369 8.36 18.27 5.96
CA SER A 369 7.38 18.44 7.06
C SER A 369 6.16 17.52 6.94
N LEU A 370 5.88 16.96 5.75
CA LEU A 370 4.78 16.07 5.45
C LEU A 370 5.23 14.61 5.21
N GLY A 371 6.51 14.28 5.45
CA GLY A 371 7.07 12.93 5.28
C GLY A 371 6.33 11.85 6.07
N PHE A 372 5.65 12.22 7.17
CA PHE A 372 4.80 11.28 7.91
C PHE A 372 3.66 10.69 7.06
N LEU A 373 3.20 11.40 6.01
CA LEU A 373 2.18 10.89 5.09
C LEU A 373 2.71 9.71 4.27
N GLU A 374 3.99 9.71 3.91
CA GLU A 374 4.60 8.57 3.23
C GLU A 374 4.65 7.33 4.12
N VAL A 375 5.01 7.50 5.38
CA VAL A 375 5.04 6.40 6.36
C VAL A 375 3.63 5.86 6.64
N LEU A 376 2.63 6.75 6.69
CA LEU A 376 1.23 6.37 7.00
C LEU A 376 0.52 5.72 5.80
N LEU A 377 0.73 6.25 4.60
CA LEU A 377 -0.04 5.88 3.40
C LEU A 377 0.73 4.95 2.47
N GLY A 378 2.06 4.97 2.52
CA GLY A 378 2.92 4.24 1.58
C GLY A 378 2.83 2.73 1.70
N SER A 379 3.11 2.04 0.59
CA SER A 379 3.22 0.58 0.52
C SER A 379 4.62 0.08 0.82
N GLU A 380 5.62 0.96 0.80
CA GLU A 380 6.98 0.60 1.14
C GLU A 380 7.07 0.39 2.66
N SER A 381 7.97 -0.48 3.08
CA SER A 381 8.22 -0.70 4.51
C SER A 381 8.57 0.64 5.17
N ALA A 382 7.87 0.98 6.25
CA ALA A 382 8.14 2.20 7.02
C ALA A 382 9.55 2.21 7.64
N LEU A 383 10.15 1.04 7.78
CA LEU A 383 11.51 0.83 8.25
C LEU A 383 12.40 0.42 7.09
N THR A 384 13.60 0.99 7.02
CA THR A 384 14.64 0.50 6.12
C THR A 384 14.98 -0.96 6.50
N PRO A 385 15.48 -1.80 5.56
CA PRO A 385 15.71 -3.21 5.82
C PRO A 385 16.60 -3.49 7.04
N ASP A 386 17.60 -2.62 7.29
CA ASP A 386 18.48 -2.69 8.45
C ASP A 386 17.76 -2.38 9.77
N HIS A 387 16.88 -1.37 9.79
CA HIS A 387 16.04 -1.06 10.95
C HIS A 387 15.00 -2.15 11.20
N ALA A 388 14.41 -2.70 10.15
CA ALA A 388 13.46 -3.80 10.26
C ALA A 388 14.14 -5.06 10.82
N LEU A 389 15.32 -5.42 10.31
CA LEU A 389 16.10 -6.53 10.85
C LEU A 389 16.47 -6.30 12.31
N TYR A 390 16.97 -5.10 12.66
CA TYR A 390 17.30 -4.77 14.04
C TYR A 390 16.10 -4.93 14.98
N GLN A 391 14.91 -4.50 14.55
CA GLN A 391 13.69 -4.66 15.33
C GLN A 391 13.33 -6.14 15.57
N ARG A 392 13.47 -7.02 14.56
CA ARG A 392 13.22 -8.47 14.70
C ARG A 392 14.24 -9.12 15.65
N LEU A 393 15.50 -8.77 15.50
CA LEU A 393 16.55 -9.24 16.39
C LEU A 393 16.34 -8.78 17.85
N LEU A 394 15.85 -7.56 18.08
CA LEU A 394 15.46 -7.06 19.41
C LEU A 394 14.26 -7.80 20.01
N ALA A 395 13.33 -8.24 19.16
CA ALA A 395 12.18 -9.04 19.57
C ALA A 395 12.56 -10.51 19.84
N SER A 396 13.80 -10.91 19.59
CA SER A 396 14.27 -12.29 19.68
C SER A 396 13.54 -13.25 18.73
N ASP A 397 13.12 -12.73 17.58
CA ASP A 397 12.39 -13.49 16.55
C ASP A 397 13.34 -13.81 15.39
N ALA A 398 14.08 -14.92 15.56
CA ALA A 398 15.03 -15.39 14.55
C ALA A 398 14.31 -15.85 13.27
N ILE A 399 13.10 -16.40 13.39
CA ILE A 399 12.32 -16.91 12.24
C ILE A 399 11.89 -15.74 11.35
N GLU A 400 11.24 -14.70 11.90
CA GLU A 400 10.87 -13.53 11.11
C GLU A 400 12.10 -12.77 10.58
N ALA A 401 13.24 -12.81 11.30
CA ALA A 401 14.50 -12.24 10.81
C ALA A 401 15.03 -13.02 9.59
N ALA A 402 14.95 -14.36 9.62
CA ALA A 402 15.32 -15.21 8.50
C ALA A 402 14.39 -15.05 7.29
N GLU A 403 13.07 -14.95 7.51
CA GLU A 403 12.09 -14.68 6.43
C GLU A 403 12.34 -13.33 5.74
N LEU A 404 12.66 -12.27 6.52
CA LEU A 404 13.03 -10.96 5.99
C LEU A 404 14.31 -11.04 5.16
N ALA A 405 15.29 -11.80 5.63
CA ALA A 405 16.54 -12.03 4.93
C ALA A 405 16.32 -12.81 3.62
N ASP A 406 15.55 -13.88 3.65
CA ASP A 406 15.18 -14.69 2.49
C ASP A 406 14.46 -13.85 1.40
N ALA A 407 13.54 -12.98 1.80
CA ALA A 407 12.87 -12.07 0.89
C ALA A 407 13.87 -11.15 0.18
N HIS A 408 14.89 -10.67 0.91
CA HIS A 408 15.93 -9.81 0.37
C HIS A 408 16.93 -10.58 -0.49
N VAL A 409 17.27 -11.81 -0.11
CA VAL A 409 18.20 -12.69 -0.85
C VAL A 409 17.60 -13.16 -2.17
N LYS A 410 16.27 -13.33 -2.27
CA LYS A 410 15.58 -13.60 -3.55
C LYS A 410 15.74 -12.46 -4.56
N GLU A 411 15.86 -11.23 -4.10
CA GLU A 411 16.09 -10.06 -4.96
C GLU A 411 17.58 -9.77 -5.16
N LYS A 412 18.42 -10.07 -4.16
CA LYS A 412 19.86 -9.79 -4.13
C LYS A 412 20.65 -10.98 -3.59
N ARG A 413 21.96 -10.94 -3.74
CA ARG A 413 22.84 -12.01 -3.25
C ARG A 413 22.97 -11.97 -1.71
N LEU A 414 23.11 -13.14 -1.05
CA LEU A 414 23.29 -13.24 0.39
C LEU A 414 24.47 -12.40 0.92
N GLY A 415 25.58 -12.31 0.18
CA GLY A 415 26.69 -11.44 0.56
C GLY A 415 26.34 -9.95 0.58
N GLU A 416 25.48 -9.48 -0.34
CA GLU A 416 25.00 -8.10 -0.35
C GLU A 416 24.05 -7.84 0.83
N PHE A 417 23.23 -8.81 1.21
CA PHE A 417 22.39 -8.74 2.40
C PHE A 417 23.24 -8.59 3.67
N ILE A 418 24.28 -9.42 3.82
CA ILE A 418 25.17 -9.35 5.00
C ILE A 418 25.79 -7.95 5.12
N VAL A 419 26.34 -7.42 4.04
CA VAL A 419 27.04 -6.13 4.05
C VAL A 419 26.07 -4.95 4.12
N GLY A 420 24.98 -4.99 3.36
CA GLY A 420 24.06 -3.87 3.19
C GLY A 420 22.93 -3.79 4.21
N VAL A 421 22.61 -4.89 4.91
CA VAL A 421 21.50 -4.95 5.86
C VAL A 421 21.93 -5.46 7.23
N ALA A 422 22.55 -6.65 7.27
CA ALA A 422 22.87 -7.30 8.54
C ALA A 422 23.91 -6.52 9.36
N ILE A 423 24.97 -6.03 8.74
CA ILE A 423 25.97 -5.21 9.43
C ILE A 423 25.42 -3.85 9.87
N PRO A 424 24.71 -3.08 9.03
CA PRO A 424 24.04 -1.87 9.49
C PRO A 424 23.09 -2.09 10.67
N SER A 425 22.36 -3.21 10.74
CA SER A 425 21.52 -3.55 11.90
C SER A 425 22.33 -3.75 13.18
N LEU A 426 23.50 -4.38 13.11
CA LEU A 426 24.41 -4.51 14.25
C LEU A 426 25.03 -3.15 14.67
N LEU A 427 25.24 -2.24 13.72
CA LEU A 427 25.71 -0.87 14.03
C LEU A 427 24.64 -0.08 14.79
N LEU A 428 23.34 -0.27 14.46
CA LEU A 428 22.23 0.29 15.23
C LEU A 428 22.22 -0.26 16.65
N ALA A 429 22.40 -1.58 16.82
CA ALA A 429 22.52 -2.22 18.14
C ALA A 429 23.69 -1.64 18.95
N ASN A 430 24.83 -1.40 18.31
CA ASN A 430 25.98 -0.80 18.98
C ASN A 430 25.73 0.67 19.38
N ASN A 431 25.01 1.43 18.56
CA ASN A 431 24.62 2.80 18.90
C ASN A 431 23.71 2.83 20.14
N ASP A 432 22.73 1.93 20.22
CA ASP A 432 21.85 1.81 21.37
C ASP A 432 22.58 1.27 22.62
N HIS A 433 23.56 0.40 22.45
CA HIS A 433 24.46 0.00 23.53
C HIS A 433 25.27 1.18 24.09
N THR A 434 25.88 1.97 23.23
CA THR A 434 26.72 3.13 23.67
C THR A 434 25.85 4.21 24.33
N ARG A 435 24.57 4.31 23.97
CA ARG A 435 23.59 5.19 24.62
C ARG A 435 23.04 4.62 25.94
N GLY A 436 23.38 3.39 26.30
CA GLY A 436 22.89 2.71 27.49
C GLY A 436 21.43 2.24 27.42
N VAL A 437 20.84 2.20 26.22
CA VAL A 437 19.46 1.76 25.98
C VAL A 437 19.38 0.24 25.89
N LEU A 438 20.41 -0.41 25.33
CA LEU A 438 20.48 -1.86 25.14
C LEU A 438 21.24 -2.53 26.28
N SER A 439 20.54 -3.31 27.12
CA SER A 439 21.15 -4.05 28.23
C SER A 439 22.04 -5.20 27.74
N PRO A 440 23.04 -5.66 28.57
CA PRO A 440 23.91 -6.78 28.19
C PRO A 440 23.15 -8.08 27.88
N GLU A 441 22.06 -8.36 28.62
CA GLU A 441 21.24 -9.56 28.39
C GLU A 441 20.58 -9.50 27.02
N ARG A 442 19.97 -8.34 26.65
CA ARG A 442 19.37 -8.14 25.34
C ARG A 442 20.38 -8.22 24.21
N GLN A 443 21.61 -7.76 24.42
CA GLN A 443 22.68 -7.93 23.42
C GLN A 443 22.99 -9.40 23.16
N SER A 444 23.07 -10.21 24.23
CA SER A 444 23.35 -11.65 24.10
C SER A 444 22.21 -12.35 23.33
N THR A 445 20.96 -12.01 23.64
CA THR A 445 19.80 -12.56 22.95
C THR A 445 19.77 -12.14 21.47
N LEU A 446 20.04 -10.86 21.19
CA LEU A 446 20.12 -10.34 19.81
C LEU A 446 21.18 -11.09 18.99
N VAL A 447 22.37 -11.29 19.55
CA VAL A 447 23.45 -12.00 18.86
C VAL A 447 23.13 -13.48 18.68
N HIS A 448 22.41 -14.10 19.62
CA HIS A 448 21.91 -15.47 19.47
C HIS A 448 20.94 -15.59 18.28
N SER A 449 19.90 -14.73 18.23
CA SER A 449 18.96 -14.69 17.10
C SER A 449 19.64 -14.35 15.77
N PHE A 450 20.67 -13.50 15.80
CA PHE A 450 21.49 -13.21 14.62
C PHE A 450 22.29 -14.43 14.14
N SER A 451 22.83 -15.24 15.07
CA SER A 451 23.52 -16.49 14.73
C SER A 451 22.56 -17.51 14.12
N GLU A 452 21.40 -17.73 14.75
CA GLU A 452 20.36 -18.64 14.24
C GLU A 452 19.89 -18.24 12.84
N MET A 453 19.62 -16.94 12.61
CA MET A 453 19.28 -16.42 11.29
C MET A 453 20.37 -16.70 10.24
N LEU A 454 21.65 -16.49 10.59
CA LEU A 454 22.74 -16.75 9.65
C LEU A 454 22.90 -18.25 9.35
N ASP A 455 22.72 -19.10 10.35
CA ASP A 455 22.81 -20.56 10.16
C ASP A 455 21.70 -21.09 9.28
N ASP A 456 20.47 -20.54 9.39
CA ASP A 456 19.34 -20.89 8.53
C ASP A 456 19.52 -20.45 7.05
N LEU A 457 20.20 -19.31 6.85
CA LEU A 457 20.46 -18.75 5.52
C LEU A 457 21.66 -19.40 4.79
N MET A 458 22.49 -20.14 5.52
CA MET A 458 23.66 -20.75 4.93
C MET A 458 23.31 -22.02 4.20
N PRO A 459 23.76 -22.22 2.94
CA PRO A 459 23.59 -23.47 2.25
C PRO A 459 24.38 -24.58 2.96
N ASP A 460 23.75 -25.74 3.11
CA ASP A 460 24.37 -26.99 3.61
C ASP A 460 25.45 -27.51 2.64
N ASN A 461 26.48 -26.74 2.41
CA ASN A 461 27.60 -27.12 1.57
C ASN A 461 28.80 -27.56 2.44
N GLU A 462 28.74 -28.76 2.99
CA GLU A 462 29.94 -29.50 3.36
C GLU A 462 30.67 -30.00 2.07
N LYS A 463 31.27 -29.11 1.32
CA LYS A 463 32.30 -29.49 0.37
C LYS A 463 33.58 -29.68 1.19
N ASP A 464 34.29 -30.79 0.96
CA ASP A 464 35.66 -31.01 1.45
C ASP A 464 36.53 -29.80 1.10
N ILE A 465 36.66 -28.89 2.08
CA ILE A 465 37.45 -27.69 1.92
C ILE A 465 38.90 -28.12 2.19
N ASP A 466 39.78 -27.94 1.20
CA ASP A 466 41.21 -28.21 1.36
C ASP A 466 41.75 -27.48 2.60
N GLN A 467 42.09 -28.24 3.63
CA GLN A 467 42.59 -27.71 4.92
C GLN A 467 44.04 -27.32 4.89
N SER A 468 44.65 -27.17 3.73
CA SER A 468 46.11 -26.91 3.61
C SER A 468 46.53 -25.50 4.10
N VAL A 469 45.61 -24.52 4.07
CA VAL A 469 45.85 -23.16 4.61
C VAL A 469 44.68 -22.74 5.48
N LEU A 470 44.90 -22.63 6.79
CA LEU A 470 43.87 -22.26 7.73
C LEU A 470 43.89 -20.74 8.00
N THR A 471 42.73 -20.11 7.74
CA THR A 471 42.46 -18.75 8.20
C THR A 471 41.79 -18.80 9.58
N VAL A 472 42.27 -18.06 10.54
CA VAL A 472 41.70 -18.03 11.89
C VAL A 472 41.00 -16.69 12.13
N LEU A 473 39.73 -16.75 12.50
CA LEU A 473 38.93 -15.59 12.89
C LEU A 473 38.87 -15.50 14.41
N ILE A 474 39.20 -14.35 14.94
CA ILE A 474 39.16 -14.08 16.37
C ILE A 474 38.23 -12.91 16.64
N SER A 475 37.23 -13.14 17.49
CA SER A 475 36.37 -12.07 18.01
C SER A 475 37.09 -11.38 19.19
N PRO A 476 37.35 -10.07 19.07
CA PRO A 476 37.76 -9.29 20.24
C PRO A 476 36.64 -9.24 21.29
N PRO A 477 36.98 -8.90 22.58
CA PRO A 477 35.98 -8.83 23.63
C PRO A 477 34.80 -7.91 23.27
N GLY A 478 33.57 -8.40 23.42
CA GLY A 478 32.33 -7.70 23.15
C GLY A 478 31.35 -8.55 22.31
N VAL A 479 30.12 -8.67 22.78
CA VAL A 479 29.10 -9.54 22.19
C VAL A 479 28.80 -9.15 20.72
N LEU A 480 28.77 -7.86 20.43
CA LEU A 480 28.54 -7.37 19.07
C LEU A 480 29.72 -7.59 18.11
N ASN A 481 30.97 -7.64 18.65
CA ASN A 481 32.14 -8.03 17.85
C ASN A 481 32.04 -9.50 17.42
N PHE A 482 31.48 -10.35 18.30
CA PHE A 482 31.23 -11.75 17.97
C PHE A 482 30.23 -11.88 16.81
N ALA A 483 29.12 -11.13 16.83
CA ALA A 483 28.17 -11.07 15.70
C ALA A 483 28.83 -10.59 14.39
N ALA A 484 29.69 -9.58 14.49
CA ALA A 484 30.48 -9.09 13.34
C ALA A 484 31.43 -10.15 12.78
N THR A 485 32.01 -10.99 13.67
CA THR A 485 32.88 -12.11 13.28
C THR A 485 32.08 -13.22 12.62
N LEU A 486 30.86 -13.53 13.13
CA LEU A 486 29.93 -14.47 12.48
C LEU A 486 29.58 -14.02 11.06
N ALA A 487 29.26 -12.74 10.89
CA ALA A 487 28.96 -12.18 9.55
C ALA A 487 30.15 -12.32 8.59
N PHE A 488 31.38 -12.11 9.09
CA PHE A 488 32.58 -12.30 8.28
C PHE A 488 32.86 -13.78 7.97
N SER A 489 32.64 -14.67 8.94
CA SER A 489 32.70 -16.13 8.75
C SER A 489 31.71 -16.57 7.64
N ALA A 490 30.48 -16.05 7.67
CA ALA A 490 29.47 -16.32 6.65
C ALA A 490 29.92 -15.90 5.25
N LEU A 491 30.56 -14.72 5.10
CA LEU A 491 31.11 -14.29 3.82
C LEU A 491 32.26 -15.20 3.32
N LEU A 492 33.10 -15.70 4.22
CA LEU A 492 34.18 -16.65 3.87
C LEU A 492 33.61 -18.00 3.46
N LYS A 493 32.58 -18.50 4.15
CA LYS A 493 31.85 -19.72 3.76
C LYS A 493 31.23 -19.59 2.36
N LEU A 494 30.58 -18.45 2.04
CA LEU A 494 30.03 -18.19 0.72
C LEU A 494 31.07 -18.21 -0.41
N LYS A 495 32.32 -17.91 -0.06
CA LYS A 495 33.45 -17.94 -0.99
C LYS A 495 34.22 -19.26 -0.97
N ALA A 496 33.71 -20.27 -0.22
CA ALA A 496 34.35 -21.55 -0.03
C ALA A 496 35.82 -21.46 0.52
N MET A 497 36.06 -20.44 1.35
CA MET A 497 37.39 -20.22 1.95
C MET A 497 37.50 -20.96 3.29
N PRO A 498 38.53 -21.84 3.48
CA PRO A 498 38.71 -22.57 4.71
C PRO A 498 39.09 -21.64 5.85
N HIS A 499 38.33 -21.68 6.94
CA HIS A 499 38.56 -20.87 8.10
C HIS A 499 38.07 -21.55 9.38
N MET A 500 38.67 -21.18 10.50
CA MET A 500 38.24 -21.57 11.82
C MET A 500 37.89 -20.33 12.63
N MET A 501 36.73 -20.32 13.27
CA MET A 501 36.35 -19.26 14.19
C MET A 501 36.61 -19.70 15.64
N LEU A 502 37.30 -18.86 16.40
CA LEU A 502 37.52 -19.11 17.81
C LEU A 502 36.35 -18.64 18.66
N ALA A 503 36.10 -19.35 19.76
CA ALA A 503 35.09 -18.98 20.74
C ALA A 503 35.30 -17.55 21.27
N GLN A 504 34.23 -16.87 21.65
CA GLN A 504 34.21 -15.47 22.08
C GLN A 504 35.15 -15.19 23.26
N ASP A 505 35.38 -16.19 24.13
CA ASP A 505 36.23 -16.09 25.30
C ASP A 505 37.67 -16.67 25.08
N ALA A 506 37.99 -17.05 23.84
CA ALA A 506 39.30 -17.64 23.52
C ALA A 506 40.49 -16.76 23.88
N ILE A 507 40.33 -15.42 23.85
CA ILE A 507 41.37 -14.47 24.23
C ILE A 507 41.53 -14.36 25.77
N ALA A 508 40.63 -14.96 26.57
CA ALA A 508 40.68 -14.89 28.02
C ALA A 508 41.92 -15.63 28.58
N PRO A 509 42.50 -15.22 29.75
CA PRO A 509 43.64 -15.88 30.32
C PRO A 509 43.41 -17.39 30.53
N GLY A 510 44.33 -18.21 30.01
CA GLY A 510 44.26 -19.67 30.15
C GLY A 510 43.24 -20.40 29.30
N LYS A 511 42.51 -19.70 28.41
CA LYS A 511 41.50 -20.32 27.53
C LYS A 511 41.88 -20.37 26.04
N PHE A 512 43.06 -19.87 25.67
CA PHE A 512 43.51 -19.87 24.29
C PHE A 512 43.69 -21.33 23.80
N PRO A 513 42.99 -21.78 22.77
CA PRO A 513 43.12 -23.14 22.26
C PRO A 513 44.49 -23.33 21.60
N HIS A 514 44.99 -24.58 21.62
CA HIS A 514 46.22 -24.92 20.92
C HIS A 514 45.96 -24.93 19.41
N ILE A 515 46.49 -23.93 18.69
CA ILE A 515 46.34 -23.81 17.24
C ILE A 515 47.63 -24.24 16.59
N ASP A 516 47.54 -25.08 15.56
CA ASP A 516 48.70 -25.46 14.75
C ASP A 516 49.14 -24.26 13.89
N VAL A 517 50.10 -23.51 14.41
CA VAL A 517 50.62 -22.29 13.79
C VAL A 517 51.30 -22.59 12.45
N THR A 518 51.73 -23.84 12.21
CA THR A 518 52.42 -24.23 10.95
C THR A 518 51.48 -24.22 9.75
N LYS A 519 50.16 -24.41 9.98
CA LYS A 519 49.09 -24.36 8.99
C LYS A 519 48.38 -23.03 8.94
N THR A 520 48.57 -22.15 9.92
CA THR A 520 47.86 -20.88 10.03
C THR A 520 48.67 -19.76 9.38
N LYS A 521 48.19 -19.24 8.26
CA LYS A 521 48.84 -18.14 7.55
C LYS A 521 48.29 -16.77 7.98
N TRP A 522 46.99 -16.70 8.15
CA TRP A 522 46.29 -15.45 8.42
C TRP A 522 45.44 -15.54 9.69
N VAL A 523 45.51 -14.50 10.52
CA VAL A 523 44.66 -14.33 11.70
C VAL A 523 43.97 -12.99 11.61
N TYR A 524 42.65 -12.98 11.60
CA TYR A 524 41.86 -11.77 11.52
C TYR A 524 41.16 -11.44 12.83
N LEU A 525 41.41 -10.24 13.34
CA LEU A 525 40.68 -9.66 14.48
C LEU A 525 39.50 -8.87 13.96
N CYS A 526 38.28 -9.42 14.12
CA CYS A 526 37.08 -8.86 13.54
C CYS A 526 36.34 -7.92 14.51
N TYR A 527 36.35 -6.64 14.22
CA TYR A 527 35.65 -5.60 14.97
C TYR A 527 34.38 -5.14 14.22
N LEU A 528 33.32 -4.88 14.94
CA LEU A 528 32.14 -4.19 14.36
C LEU A 528 32.49 -2.72 14.07
N ILE A 529 33.09 -2.05 15.03
CA ILE A 529 33.62 -0.68 14.89
C ILE A 529 35.10 -0.69 15.25
N ALA A 530 35.92 0.03 14.49
CA ALA A 530 37.34 0.15 14.76
C ALA A 530 37.58 0.60 16.21
N PRO A 531 38.38 -0.15 17.03
CA PRO A 531 38.64 0.19 18.40
C PRO A 531 39.64 1.34 18.51
N SER A 532 39.84 1.87 19.72
CA SER A 532 40.98 2.74 19.97
C SER A 532 42.29 1.98 19.80
N GLU A 533 43.34 2.68 19.40
CA GLU A 533 44.70 2.12 19.21
C GLU A 533 45.20 1.35 20.44
N ALA A 534 44.95 1.89 21.64
CA ALA A 534 45.30 1.24 22.88
C ALA A 534 44.63 -0.13 23.07
N LYS A 535 43.33 -0.24 22.74
CA LYS A 535 42.57 -1.50 22.80
C LYS A 535 43.08 -2.50 21.77
N HIS A 536 43.34 -2.06 20.55
CA HIS A 536 43.86 -2.92 19.48
C HIS A 536 45.25 -3.47 19.86
N ASN A 537 46.17 -2.59 20.25
CA ASN A 537 47.51 -2.97 20.66
C ASN A 537 47.54 -3.87 21.91
N TYR A 538 46.59 -3.74 22.82
CA TYR A 538 46.40 -4.66 23.92
C TYR A 538 46.08 -6.08 23.45
N VAL A 539 45.12 -6.23 22.52
CA VAL A 539 44.72 -7.53 21.97
C VAL A 539 45.88 -8.14 21.16
N LEU A 540 46.58 -7.34 20.33
CA LEU A 540 47.72 -7.79 19.54
C LEU A 540 48.85 -8.34 20.44
N ARG A 541 49.26 -7.62 21.50
CA ARG A 541 50.31 -8.07 22.43
C ARG A 541 49.96 -9.39 23.11
N ARG A 542 48.68 -9.60 23.39
CA ARG A 542 48.19 -10.82 24.01
C ARG A 542 48.23 -12.02 23.08
N LEU A 543 47.96 -11.82 21.80
CA LEU A 543 47.96 -12.87 20.79
C LEU A 543 49.36 -13.18 20.26
N ALA A 544 50.28 -12.21 20.23
CA ALA A 544 51.63 -12.37 19.69
C ALA A 544 52.43 -13.50 20.38
N GLY A 545 52.15 -13.74 21.67
CA GLY A 545 52.81 -14.85 22.43
C GLY A 545 52.28 -16.25 22.05
N HIS A 546 51.09 -16.36 21.46
CA HIS A 546 50.45 -17.63 21.13
C HIS A 546 50.46 -17.97 19.64
N LEU A 547 50.67 -16.96 18.77
CA LEU A 547 50.59 -17.06 17.32
C LEU A 547 51.86 -16.60 16.62
N ALA A 548 53.04 -16.98 17.19
CA ALA A 548 54.36 -16.64 16.64
C ALA A 548 54.50 -17.26 15.23
N GLY A 549 54.53 -16.42 14.17
CA GLY A 549 54.67 -16.84 12.78
C GLY A 549 53.43 -16.60 11.90
N ALA A 550 52.26 -16.34 12.49
CA ALA A 550 51.05 -15.96 11.72
C ALA A 550 50.96 -14.43 11.58
N GLN A 551 50.40 -13.99 10.43
CA GLN A 551 50.19 -12.58 10.17
C GLN A 551 48.82 -12.14 10.77
N ILE A 552 48.88 -11.28 11.81
CA ILE A 552 47.66 -10.81 12.49
C ILE A 552 47.22 -9.48 11.89
N LEU A 553 46.00 -9.43 11.36
CA LEU A 553 45.40 -8.26 10.74
C LEU A 553 44.11 -7.85 11.44
N GLY A 554 43.92 -6.56 11.67
CA GLY A 554 42.67 -6.02 12.19
C GLY A 554 41.70 -5.73 11.05
N VAL A 555 40.45 -6.18 11.18
CA VAL A 555 39.37 -5.95 10.24
C VAL A 555 38.24 -5.25 10.97
N ALA A 556 37.73 -4.14 10.42
CA ALA A 556 36.59 -3.42 10.99
C ALA A 556 35.53 -3.16 9.93
N TRP A 557 34.27 -3.36 10.30
CA TRP A 557 33.13 -3.10 9.41
C TRP A 557 32.82 -1.60 9.27
N SER A 558 33.08 -0.83 10.31
CA SER A 558 32.89 0.63 10.29
C SER A 558 34.13 1.32 10.81
N LYS A 559 34.52 2.44 10.19
CA LYS A 559 35.58 3.32 10.65
C LYS A 559 35.07 4.11 11.86
N ALA A 560 35.81 4.09 12.98
CA ALA A 560 35.56 5.05 14.05
C ALA A 560 36.37 6.32 13.78
N ASP A 561 36.02 7.41 14.46
CA ASP A 561 36.79 8.67 14.49
C ASP A 561 38.20 8.51 15.10
N SER A 562 38.62 7.28 15.33
CA SER A 562 39.85 6.89 16.02
C SER A 562 41.15 7.05 15.20
N GLY A 563 41.04 7.46 13.92
CA GLY A 563 42.22 7.64 13.05
C GLY A 563 42.95 6.36 12.65
N MET A 564 42.48 5.19 13.08
CA MET A 564 43.12 3.91 12.83
C MET A 564 42.67 3.36 11.46
N ASP A 565 43.60 3.11 10.56
CA ASP A 565 43.34 2.55 9.22
C ASP A 565 43.35 1.02 9.27
N LEU A 566 42.23 0.43 9.72
CA LEU A 566 41.99 -1.01 9.66
C LEU A 566 41.41 -1.40 8.30
N GLN A 567 41.72 -2.63 7.88
CA GLN A 567 41.18 -3.15 6.61
C GLN A 567 39.68 -3.35 6.71
N THR A 568 38.98 -3.16 5.58
CA THR A 568 37.56 -3.50 5.48
C THR A 568 37.42 -4.99 5.13
N PRO A 569 36.29 -5.65 5.48
CA PRO A 569 36.07 -7.05 5.11
C PRO A 569 36.16 -7.29 3.60
N GLN A 570 35.75 -6.34 2.79
CA GLN A 570 35.84 -6.43 1.33
C GLN A 570 37.29 -6.39 0.83
N SER A 571 38.14 -5.52 1.39
CA SER A 571 39.57 -5.48 1.05
C SER A 571 40.28 -6.76 1.45
N VAL A 572 39.91 -7.35 2.60
CA VAL A 572 40.45 -8.63 3.04
C VAL A 572 40.02 -9.79 2.15
N LEU A 573 38.73 -9.84 1.75
CA LEU A 573 38.25 -10.85 0.82
C LEU A 573 38.96 -10.80 -0.54
N SER A 574 39.28 -9.61 -1.03
CA SER A 574 40.08 -9.47 -2.26
C SER A 574 41.54 -9.89 -2.08
N LEU A 575 42.14 -9.62 -0.94
CA LEU A 575 43.50 -10.06 -0.59
C LEU A 575 43.58 -11.57 -0.46
N ILE A 576 42.63 -12.21 0.23
CA ILE A 576 42.62 -13.67 0.39
C ILE A 576 42.41 -14.33 -0.97
N ALA A 577 41.47 -13.84 -1.79
CA ALA A 577 41.24 -14.36 -3.14
C ALA A 577 42.49 -14.27 -4.04
N ALA A 578 43.30 -13.23 -3.90
CA ALA A 578 44.54 -13.06 -4.65
C ALA A 578 45.67 -14.03 -4.22
N HIS A 579 45.60 -14.59 -2.99
CA HIS A 579 46.63 -15.45 -2.42
C HIS A 579 46.24 -16.92 -2.28
N THR A 580 44.99 -17.27 -2.62
CA THR A 580 44.53 -18.66 -2.72
C THR A 580 44.89 -19.19 -4.10
N PRO A 581 45.71 -20.27 -4.25
CA PRO A 581 45.99 -20.84 -5.55
C PRO A 581 44.67 -21.28 -6.17
N ALA A 582 44.44 -20.91 -7.45
CA ALA A 582 43.26 -21.25 -8.20
C ALA A 582 43.05 -22.77 -8.22
N ALA A 583 42.15 -23.28 -7.44
CA ALA A 583 41.59 -24.61 -7.65
C ALA A 583 40.81 -24.53 -8.98
N GLY A 584 41.30 -25.28 -9.96
CA GLY A 584 40.96 -25.38 -11.38
C GLY A 584 39.72 -24.64 -11.88
N GLU A 585 39.95 -23.92 -12.95
CA GLU A 585 38.98 -23.32 -13.87
C GLU A 585 37.62 -24.00 -13.91
N GLN A 586 36.62 -23.29 -13.44
CA GLN A 586 35.27 -23.19 -14.04
C GLN A 586 34.30 -22.52 -13.05
N ILE A 587 34.38 -21.20 -12.92
CA ILE A 587 33.21 -20.39 -12.56
C ILE A 587 33.27 -19.15 -13.45
N SER A 588 32.31 -19.11 -14.38
CA SER A 588 32.09 -18.04 -15.34
C SER A 588 32.09 -16.66 -14.66
N GLY A 589 32.92 -15.78 -15.24
CA GLY A 589 32.98 -14.38 -14.84
C GLY A 589 31.66 -13.67 -15.12
N ASP A 590 30.94 -13.42 -14.02
CA ASP A 590 29.85 -12.43 -13.99
C ASP A 590 29.52 -12.07 -12.55
N ALA A 591 30.43 -11.43 -11.86
CA ALA A 591 30.15 -10.94 -10.50
C ALA A 591 31.13 -9.85 -10.04
N LEU A 592 31.40 -8.87 -10.86
CA LEU A 592 32.04 -7.62 -10.42
C LEU A 592 31.66 -6.52 -11.42
N VAL A 593 30.67 -5.72 -11.11
CA VAL A 593 30.48 -4.39 -11.68
C VAL A 593 30.58 -3.41 -10.49
N PRO A 594 31.42 -2.39 -10.61
CA PRO A 594 31.74 -1.45 -9.54
C PRO A 594 30.74 -0.30 -9.48
N ALA A 595 30.74 0.36 -8.30
CA ALA A 595 30.23 1.67 -7.89
C ALA A 595 28.73 1.88 -7.90
#